data_f7832d3fa07c828922ffeb864fc08a8f
#
_entry.id   f7832d3fa07c828922ffeb864fc08a8f
#
_cell.length_a   1.000
_cell.length_b   1.000
_cell.length_c   1.000
_cell.angle_alpha   90.00
_cell.angle_beta   90.00
_cell.angle_gamma   90.00
#
_symmetry.space_group_name_H-M   'P 1'
#
loop_
_entity.id
_entity.type
_entity.pdbx_description
1 polymer ?
#
loop_
_entity_poly.entity_id
_entity_poly.type
_entity_poly.pdbx_seq_one_letter_code
_entity_poly.pdbx_strand_id
1 'polypeptide(L)'
;IAQCLVGSEMCIRDSTGTVQVELDPNGVPMYDIKEGVAWDNIPFTPALEELARNTRSVCFGSLAQRSVVSRETINRFLDTMPDGEGQCKIFDVNLRQGFYTKEILCNSMKKCNILKINDEELVTVSRMFGYPGIDLQDKCWILLAKYNLKMLILTCGVNGSYVFTPGEISFVETPKVEVADTVGAGDSFTATFVAAVLKGKSVAEAHKLAVEVSAYVCTQNGAMPELPARLREQLVDNG
;
A
#
# COMPACT_ATOMS: atom_id res chain seq x y z
N ILE A 1 -7.37 -5.95 15.11
CA ILE A 1 -8.56 -5.10 14.87
C ILE A 1 -8.01 -3.70 14.68
N ALA A 2 -7.78 -3.34 13.44
CA ALA A 2 -7.41 -1.97 13.12
C ALA A 2 -8.55 -1.06 13.57
N GLN A 3 -8.30 -0.24 14.57
CA GLN A 3 -9.15 0.90 14.88
C GLN A 3 -8.97 1.97 13.80
N CYS A 4 -9.47 1.68 12.61
CA CYS A 4 -9.74 2.74 11.66
C CYS A 4 -11.10 3.35 11.99
N LEU A 5 -11.14 4.01 13.12
CA LEU A 5 -12.27 4.85 13.50
C LEU A 5 -12.07 6.23 12.92
N VAL A 6 -12.24 6.34 11.64
CA VAL A 6 -12.57 7.63 11.06
C VAL A 6 -14.09 7.64 10.90
N GLY A 7 -14.76 8.25 11.87
CA GLY A 7 -16.19 8.52 11.83
C GLY A 7 -17.04 7.43 12.49
N SER A 8 -17.36 7.64 13.75
CA SER A 8 -18.37 6.84 14.48
C SER A 8 -19.74 6.78 13.78
N GLU A 9 -20.04 7.68 12.86
CA GLU A 9 -21.30 7.68 12.10
C GLU A 9 -21.35 6.60 11.01
N MET A 10 -20.21 6.17 10.44
CA MET A 10 -20.18 5.10 9.46
C MET A 10 -20.47 3.74 10.09
N CYS A 11 -20.03 3.50 11.32
CA CYS A 11 -20.30 2.27 12.05
C CYS A 11 -21.77 2.10 12.43
N ILE A 12 -22.57 3.15 12.37
CA ILE A 12 -24.01 3.11 12.71
C ILE A 12 -24.86 2.65 11.53
N ARG A 13 -24.41 2.91 10.29
CA ARG A 13 -25.18 2.64 9.07
C ARG A 13 -24.82 1.33 8.39
N ASP A 14 -23.55 0.92 8.50
CA ASP A 14 -23.00 -0.23 7.80
C ASP A 14 -22.25 -1.14 8.77
N SER A 15 -22.28 -2.45 8.51
CA SER A 15 -21.53 -3.40 9.34
C SER A 15 -20.03 -3.22 9.16
N THR A 16 -19.27 -3.37 10.26
CA THR A 16 -17.81 -3.43 10.22
C THR A 16 -17.36 -4.54 9.28
N GLY A 17 -16.38 -4.24 8.42
CA GLY A 17 -15.79 -5.22 7.54
C GLY A 17 -15.10 -6.33 8.33
N THR A 18 -15.39 -7.58 7.94
CA THR A 18 -14.76 -8.77 8.50
C THR A 18 -14.15 -9.60 7.38
N VAL A 19 -13.06 -10.28 7.69
CA VAL A 19 -12.45 -11.29 6.84
C VAL A 19 -12.51 -12.60 7.60
N GLN A 20 -13.22 -13.58 7.03
CA GLN A 20 -13.21 -14.94 7.56
C GLN A 20 -12.06 -15.70 6.92
N VAL A 21 -11.33 -16.44 7.73
CA VAL A 21 -10.23 -17.28 7.26
C VAL A 21 -10.58 -18.72 7.54
N GLU A 22 -10.72 -19.50 6.49
CA GLU A 22 -10.92 -20.95 6.56
C GLU A 22 -9.68 -21.65 5.99
N LEU A 23 -9.32 -22.78 6.56
CA LEU A 23 -8.25 -23.58 5.99
C LEU A 23 -8.85 -24.62 5.03
N ASP A 24 -8.30 -24.74 3.84
CA ASP A 24 -8.65 -25.82 2.94
C ASP A 24 -8.15 -27.18 3.49
N PRO A 25 -8.54 -28.33 2.89
CA PRO A 25 -8.09 -29.66 3.34
C PRO A 25 -6.57 -29.86 3.34
N ASN A 26 -5.81 -28.99 2.66
CA ASN A 26 -4.35 -29.00 2.59
C ASN A 26 -3.73 -27.99 3.58
N GLY A 27 -4.55 -27.28 4.40
CA GLY A 27 -4.08 -26.28 5.35
C GLY A 27 -3.78 -24.91 4.72
N VAL A 28 -4.21 -24.68 3.48
CA VAL A 28 -4.03 -23.36 2.81
C VAL A 28 -5.16 -22.42 3.24
N PRO A 29 -4.83 -21.21 3.72
CA PRO A 29 -5.85 -20.26 4.15
C PRO A 29 -6.65 -19.73 2.96
N MET A 30 -7.97 -19.87 3.06
CA MET A 30 -8.95 -19.24 2.17
C MET A 30 -9.57 -18.04 2.88
N TYR A 31 -9.57 -16.91 2.21
CA TYR A 31 -10.09 -15.67 2.76
C TYR A 31 -11.47 -15.36 2.17
N ASP A 32 -12.47 -15.17 3.01
CA ASP A 32 -13.76 -14.62 2.61
C ASP A 32 -13.88 -13.17 3.07
N ILE A 33 -13.80 -12.25 2.10
CA ILE A 33 -13.86 -10.81 2.35
C ILE A 33 -15.29 -10.34 2.11
N LYS A 34 -16.02 -10.14 3.21
CA LYS A 34 -17.44 -9.74 3.18
C LYS A 34 -17.67 -8.46 2.38
N GLU A 35 -18.68 -8.49 1.52
CA GLU A 35 -19.12 -7.34 0.74
C GLU A 35 -20.24 -6.55 1.44
N GLY A 36 -20.50 -5.30 1.01
CA GLY A 36 -21.55 -4.44 1.54
C GLY A 36 -21.27 -3.94 2.95
N VAL A 37 -20.01 -3.81 3.30
CA VAL A 37 -19.55 -3.35 4.63
C VAL A 37 -19.18 -1.86 4.60
N ALA A 38 -18.85 -1.28 5.77
CA ALA A 38 -18.63 0.15 5.94
C ALA A 38 -17.62 0.75 4.93
N TRP A 39 -16.51 0.06 4.69
CA TRP A 39 -15.51 0.56 3.74
C TRP A 39 -15.87 0.37 2.24
N ASP A 40 -17.01 -0.27 1.93
CA ASP A 40 -17.62 -0.24 0.60
C ASP A 40 -18.50 1.02 0.38
N ASN A 41 -18.83 1.74 1.45
CA ASN A 41 -19.79 2.83 1.46
C ASN A 41 -19.21 4.15 2.01
N ILE A 42 -17.95 4.45 1.76
CA ILE A 42 -17.29 5.67 2.22
C ILE A 42 -17.87 6.89 1.47
N PRO A 43 -18.65 7.78 2.13
CA PRO A 43 -19.20 8.95 1.47
C PRO A 43 -18.16 10.06 1.32
N PHE A 44 -18.24 10.85 0.25
CA PHE A 44 -17.43 12.06 0.12
C PHE A 44 -18.14 13.22 0.81
N THR A 45 -17.70 13.52 2.01
CA THR A 45 -18.28 14.60 2.85
C THR A 45 -17.46 15.88 2.74
N PRO A 46 -18.04 17.07 3.12
CA PRO A 46 -17.25 18.31 3.21
C PRO A 46 -16.03 18.21 4.12
N ALA A 47 -16.12 17.44 5.22
CA ALA A 47 -14.98 17.22 6.11
C ALA A 47 -13.87 16.40 5.41
N LEU A 48 -14.23 15.41 4.60
CA LEU A 48 -13.28 14.63 3.83
C LEU A 48 -12.65 15.47 2.69
N GLU A 49 -13.41 16.36 2.10
CA GLU A 49 -12.89 17.31 1.10
C GLU A 49 -11.87 18.29 1.71
N GLU A 50 -12.17 18.84 2.89
CA GLU A 50 -11.23 19.70 3.62
C GLU A 50 -9.96 18.93 4.02
N LEU A 51 -10.11 17.70 4.49
CA LEU A 51 -8.98 16.81 4.78
C LEU A 51 -8.11 16.61 3.53
N ALA A 52 -8.73 16.33 2.37
CA ALA A 52 -8.00 16.10 1.13
C ALA A 52 -7.16 17.33 0.73
N ARG A 53 -7.69 18.53 0.85
CA ARG A 53 -6.98 19.80 0.55
C ARG A 53 -5.72 19.98 1.41
N ASN A 54 -5.72 19.47 2.63
CA ASN A 54 -4.64 19.61 3.60
C ASN A 54 -3.74 18.36 3.71
N THR A 55 -4.04 17.30 2.94
CA THR A 55 -3.30 16.04 2.99
C THR A 55 -2.02 16.11 2.17
N ARG A 56 -0.89 15.73 2.79
CA ARG A 56 0.41 15.57 2.11
C ARG A 56 0.66 14.16 1.60
N SER A 57 0.06 13.18 2.26
CA SER A 57 0.26 11.77 1.90
C SER A 57 -1.01 10.96 2.06
N VAL A 58 -1.33 10.13 1.07
CA VAL A 58 -2.44 9.18 1.11
C VAL A 58 -1.98 7.84 0.54
N CYS A 59 -2.35 6.76 1.23
CA CYS A 59 -2.21 5.40 0.71
C CYS A 59 -3.60 4.85 0.41
N PHE A 60 -3.77 4.26 -0.77
CA PHE A 60 -5.02 3.65 -1.22
C PHE A 60 -4.74 2.37 -2.00
N GLY A 61 -5.69 1.45 -2.00
CA GLY A 61 -5.58 0.16 -2.67
C GLY A 61 -6.71 -0.09 -3.67
N SER A 62 -6.68 -1.28 -4.28
CA SER A 62 -7.71 -1.71 -5.23
C SER A 62 -9.00 -2.17 -4.56
N LEU A 63 -8.90 -2.81 -3.39
CA LEU A 63 -10.01 -3.53 -2.75
C LEU A 63 -11.20 -2.63 -2.41
N ALA A 64 -10.99 -1.47 -1.79
CA ALA A 64 -12.07 -0.53 -1.45
C ALA A 64 -12.73 0.08 -2.69
N GLN A 65 -12.10 -0.02 -3.86
CA GLN A 65 -12.64 0.48 -5.12
C GLN A 65 -13.58 -0.51 -5.81
N ARG A 66 -13.79 -1.71 -5.25
CA ARG A 66 -14.79 -2.66 -5.77
C ARG A 66 -16.20 -2.08 -5.75
N SER A 67 -16.55 -1.33 -4.71
CA SER A 67 -17.80 -0.57 -4.64
C SER A 67 -17.70 0.78 -5.36
N VAL A 68 -18.76 1.15 -6.08
CA VAL A 68 -18.84 2.41 -6.81
C VAL A 68 -18.74 3.61 -5.85
N VAL A 69 -19.44 3.56 -4.71
CA VAL A 69 -19.48 4.66 -3.72
C VAL A 69 -18.09 5.00 -3.21
N SER A 70 -17.38 4.00 -2.68
CA SER A 70 -16.01 4.22 -2.17
C SER A 70 -15.01 4.53 -3.26
N ARG A 71 -15.16 3.93 -4.45
CA ARG A 71 -14.31 4.24 -5.61
C ARG A 71 -14.44 5.71 -6.03
N GLU A 72 -15.65 6.25 -6.13
CA GLU A 72 -15.88 7.66 -6.45
C GLU A 72 -15.29 8.57 -5.37
N THR A 73 -15.47 8.23 -4.11
CA THR A 73 -14.91 8.97 -2.99
C THR A 73 -13.37 8.98 -3.02
N ILE A 74 -12.73 7.82 -3.23
CA ILE A 74 -11.27 7.72 -3.36
C ILE A 74 -10.78 8.58 -4.52
N ASN A 75 -11.44 8.49 -5.68
CA ASN A 75 -11.06 9.28 -6.85
C ASN A 75 -11.19 10.78 -6.62
N ARG A 76 -12.29 11.23 -6.01
CA ARG A 76 -12.50 12.65 -5.68
C ARG A 76 -11.48 13.14 -4.65
N PHE A 77 -11.15 12.31 -3.66
CA PHE A 77 -10.11 12.63 -2.67
C PHE A 77 -8.76 12.88 -3.35
N LEU A 78 -8.35 11.96 -4.22
CA LEU A 78 -7.09 12.07 -4.97
C LEU A 78 -7.05 13.28 -5.90
N ASP A 79 -8.18 13.63 -6.53
CA ASP A 79 -8.32 14.78 -7.40
C ASP A 79 -8.34 16.12 -6.62
N THR A 80 -8.79 16.07 -5.35
CA THR A 80 -8.85 17.26 -4.46
C THR A 80 -7.52 17.53 -3.77
N MET A 81 -6.68 16.48 -3.57
CA MET A 81 -5.35 16.67 -3.00
C MET A 81 -4.50 17.59 -3.87
N PRO A 82 -3.71 18.48 -3.25
CA PRO A 82 -2.73 19.27 -3.99
C PRO A 82 -1.76 18.40 -4.77
N ASP A 83 -1.32 18.90 -5.91
CA ASP A 83 -0.19 18.35 -6.65
C ASP A 83 1.09 19.11 -6.31
N GLY A 84 2.20 18.39 -6.15
CA GLY A 84 3.48 19.02 -5.84
C GLY A 84 4.58 18.01 -5.49
N GLU A 85 5.79 18.51 -5.32
CA GLU A 85 6.96 17.63 -5.02
C GLU A 85 6.84 16.94 -3.67
N GLY A 86 6.26 17.62 -2.67
CA GLY A 86 6.07 17.10 -1.32
C GLY A 86 4.87 16.18 -1.12
N GLN A 87 4.05 15.95 -2.16
CA GLN A 87 2.86 15.11 -2.08
C GLN A 87 3.18 13.66 -2.42
N CYS A 88 2.62 12.74 -1.62
CA CYS A 88 2.74 11.30 -1.81
C CYS A 88 1.33 10.69 -1.99
N LYS A 89 0.99 10.33 -3.22
CA LYS A 89 -0.21 9.56 -3.56
C LYS A 89 0.25 8.12 -3.83
N ILE A 90 0.12 7.25 -2.82
CA ILE A 90 0.65 5.88 -2.85
C ILE A 90 -0.47 4.94 -3.26
N PHE A 91 -0.30 4.26 -4.39
CA PHE A 91 -1.15 3.14 -4.76
C PHE A 91 -0.48 1.83 -4.37
N ASP A 92 -0.96 1.19 -3.31
CA ASP A 92 -0.63 -0.19 -2.98
C ASP A 92 -1.59 -1.09 -3.73
N VAL A 93 -1.09 -1.83 -4.72
CA VAL A 93 -1.92 -2.61 -5.66
C VAL A 93 -2.78 -3.60 -4.91
N ASN A 94 -2.18 -4.38 -4.03
CA ASN A 94 -2.80 -5.26 -3.04
C ASN A 94 -4.02 -6.01 -3.59
N LEU A 95 -3.81 -6.84 -4.63
CA LEU A 95 -4.87 -7.59 -5.28
C LEU A 95 -5.49 -8.60 -4.32
N ARG A 96 -6.80 -8.63 -4.24
CA ARG A 96 -7.55 -9.57 -3.42
C ARG A 96 -8.66 -10.22 -4.24
N GLN A 97 -8.66 -11.53 -4.30
CA GLN A 97 -9.67 -12.32 -5.03
C GLN A 97 -9.90 -11.77 -6.46
N GLY A 98 -11.17 -11.56 -6.86
CA GLY A 98 -11.57 -10.93 -8.12
C GLY A 98 -12.02 -9.47 -7.98
N PHE A 99 -11.71 -8.80 -6.87
CA PHE A 99 -12.20 -7.46 -6.55
C PHE A 99 -11.40 -6.32 -7.20
N TYR A 100 -10.89 -6.57 -8.40
CA TYR A 100 -10.18 -5.56 -9.19
C TYR A 100 -10.50 -5.71 -10.68
N THR A 101 -10.40 -4.62 -11.41
CA THR A 101 -10.56 -4.60 -12.86
C THR A 101 -9.40 -3.86 -13.50
N LYS A 102 -9.19 -4.11 -14.78
CA LYS A 102 -8.20 -3.37 -15.57
C LYS A 102 -8.41 -1.85 -15.51
N GLU A 103 -9.68 -1.42 -15.48
CA GLU A 103 -10.04 0.00 -15.37
C GLU A 103 -9.64 0.58 -14.00
N ILE A 104 -9.99 -0.09 -12.90
CA ILE A 104 -9.60 0.35 -11.54
C ILE A 104 -8.09 0.47 -11.44
N LEU A 105 -7.34 -0.53 -11.86
CA LEU A 105 -5.88 -0.52 -11.81
C LEU A 105 -5.29 0.60 -12.67
N CYS A 106 -5.78 0.76 -13.92
CA CYS A 106 -5.31 1.81 -14.81
C CYS A 106 -5.55 3.21 -14.24
N ASN A 107 -6.75 3.47 -13.72
CA ASN A 107 -7.11 4.76 -13.13
C ASN A 107 -6.29 5.05 -11.86
N SER A 108 -6.09 4.05 -11.02
CA SER A 108 -5.29 4.17 -9.80
C SER A 108 -3.82 4.48 -10.12
N MET A 109 -3.23 3.76 -11.09
CA MET A 109 -1.85 4.02 -11.54
C MET A 109 -1.66 5.40 -12.19
N LYS A 110 -2.71 5.96 -12.82
CA LYS A 110 -2.66 7.33 -13.37
C LYS A 110 -2.75 8.42 -12.29
N LYS A 111 -3.36 8.11 -11.15
CA LYS A 111 -3.60 9.08 -10.06
C LYS A 111 -2.55 9.01 -8.97
N CYS A 112 -1.75 7.95 -8.90
CA CYS A 112 -0.65 7.85 -7.95
C CYS A 112 0.64 8.45 -8.51
N ASN A 113 1.56 8.79 -7.61
CA ASN A 113 2.94 9.11 -7.96
C ASN A 113 3.94 8.15 -7.32
N ILE A 114 3.47 7.28 -6.41
CA ILE A 114 4.22 6.16 -5.85
C ILE A 114 3.38 4.91 -6.05
N LEU A 115 3.93 3.91 -6.74
CA LEU A 115 3.31 2.61 -6.91
C LEU A 115 4.01 1.59 -6.04
N LYS A 116 3.27 0.86 -5.21
CA LYS A 116 3.78 -0.33 -4.53
C LYS A 116 3.08 -1.57 -5.08
N ILE A 117 3.88 -2.57 -5.38
CA ILE A 117 3.43 -3.82 -5.99
C ILE A 117 4.35 -4.96 -5.53
N ASN A 118 3.81 -6.16 -5.34
CA ASN A 118 4.64 -7.34 -5.14
C ASN A 118 4.94 -8.05 -6.48
N ASP A 119 5.82 -9.04 -6.44
CA ASP A 119 6.27 -9.76 -7.65
C ASP A 119 5.15 -10.53 -8.35
N GLU A 120 4.26 -11.18 -7.62
CA GLU A 120 3.11 -11.91 -8.17
C GLU A 120 2.09 -10.96 -8.80
N GLU A 121 1.81 -9.84 -8.13
CA GLU A 121 0.95 -8.79 -8.63
C GLU A 121 1.53 -8.13 -9.89
N LEU A 122 2.84 -7.89 -9.91
CA LEU A 122 3.52 -7.32 -11.06
C LEU A 122 3.38 -8.22 -12.30
N VAL A 123 3.52 -9.52 -12.13
CA VAL A 123 3.27 -10.49 -13.21
C VAL A 123 1.82 -10.45 -13.68
N THR A 124 0.87 -10.42 -12.74
CA THR A 124 -0.57 -10.38 -13.03
C THR A 124 -0.95 -9.09 -13.78
N VAL A 125 -0.52 -7.93 -13.28
CA VAL A 125 -0.74 -6.63 -13.89
C VAL A 125 -0.10 -6.57 -15.28
N SER A 126 1.15 -7.00 -15.40
CA SER A 126 1.86 -6.99 -16.69
C SER A 126 1.14 -7.84 -17.74
N ARG A 127 0.66 -9.02 -17.36
CA ARG A 127 -0.12 -9.90 -18.23
C ARG A 127 -1.45 -9.25 -18.64
N MET A 128 -2.17 -8.67 -17.69
CA MET A 128 -3.47 -8.02 -17.92
C MET A 128 -3.35 -6.84 -18.90
N PHE A 129 -2.27 -6.09 -18.83
CA PHE A 129 -2.05 -4.91 -19.65
C PHE A 129 -1.24 -5.18 -20.93
N GLY A 130 -0.68 -6.37 -21.09
CA GLY A 130 0.17 -6.72 -22.22
C GLY A 130 1.52 -6.00 -22.19
N TYR A 131 2.05 -5.71 -21.01
CA TYR A 131 3.35 -5.07 -20.90
C TYR A 131 4.46 -6.08 -21.17
N PRO A 132 5.37 -5.77 -22.10
CA PRO A 132 6.53 -6.60 -22.34
C PRO A 132 7.50 -6.54 -21.16
N GLY A 133 8.54 -7.32 -21.22
CA GLY A 133 9.60 -7.35 -20.23
C GLY A 133 10.01 -8.78 -19.96
N ILE A 134 11.32 -9.02 -19.97
CA ILE A 134 11.90 -10.35 -19.78
C ILE A 134 11.88 -10.68 -18.28
N ASP A 135 12.23 -9.72 -17.45
CA ASP A 135 12.30 -9.87 -16.01
C ASP A 135 11.41 -8.88 -15.25
N LEU A 136 11.45 -8.94 -13.93
CA LEU A 136 10.63 -8.07 -13.07
C LEU A 136 11.10 -6.61 -13.12
N GLN A 137 12.39 -6.36 -13.27
CA GLN A 137 12.94 -5.00 -13.30
C GLN A 137 12.53 -4.27 -14.58
N ASP A 138 12.57 -4.95 -15.73
CA ASP A 138 12.05 -4.41 -17.00
C ASP A 138 10.60 -3.95 -16.87
N LYS A 139 9.75 -4.77 -16.24
CA LYS A 139 8.34 -4.46 -16.00
C LYS A 139 8.18 -3.24 -15.08
N CYS A 140 9.02 -3.13 -14.04
CA CYS A 140 9.04 -1.96 -13.16
C CYS A 140 9.40 -0.68 -13.91
N TRP A 141 10.41 -0.71 -14.77
CA TRP A 141 10.81 0.43 -15.59
C TRP A 141 9.70 0.86 -16.56
N ILE A 142 9.01 -0.10 -17.15
CA ILE A 142 7.87 0.19 -18.05
C ILE A 142 6.76 0.91 -17.28
N LEU A 143 6.39 0.41 -16.09
CA LEU A 143 5.36 1.04 -15.26
C LEU A 143 5.78 2.43 -14.79
N LEU A 144 7.01 2.57 -14.30
CA LEU A 144 7.56 3.84 -13.83
C LEU A 144 7.49 4.91 -14.92
N ALA A 145 7.97 4.59 -16.12
CA ALA A 145 7.97 5.51 -17.26
C ALA A 145 6.56 5.80 -17.77
N LYS A 146 5.73 4.74 -17.94
CA LYS A 146 4.39 4.86 -18.52
C LYS A 146 3.45 5.73 -17.71
N TYR A 147 3.53 5.64 -16.38
CA TYR A 147 2.67 6.38 -15.47
C TYR A 147 3.35 7.61 -14.86
N ASN A 148 4.55 7.95 -15.32
CA ASN A 148 5.34 9.08 -14.82
C ASN A 148 5.46 9.07 -13.29
N LEU A 149 5.78 7.91 -12.74
CA LEU A 149 5.87 7.73 -11.29
C LEU A 149 7.14 8.38 -10.73
N LYS A 150 7.05 8.96 -9.54
CA LYS A 150 8.23 9.39 -8.77
C LYS A 150 8.99 8.18 -8.25
N MET A 151 8.27 7.15 -7.81
CA MET A 151 8.84 5.92 -7.26
C MET A 151 7.98 4.71 -7.59
N LEU A 152 8.62 3.57 -7.75
CA LEU A 152 7.98 2.26 -7.79
C LEU A 152 8.67 1.34 -6.77
N ILE A 153 7.88 0.77 -5.87
CA ILE A 153 8.34 -0.16 -4.84
C ILE A 153 7.90 -1.56 -5.26
N LEU A 154 8.88 -2.45 -5.47
CA LEU A 154 8.66 -3.87 -5.73
C LEU A 154 9.09 -4.68 -4.50
N THR A 155 8.17 -5.42 -3.90
CA THR A 155 8.48 -6.35 -2.81
C THR A 155 8.47 -7.79 -3.34
N CYS A 156 9.50 -8.58 -2.98
CA CYS A 156 9.70 -9.96 -3.45
C CYS A 156 9.79 -10.94 -2.26
N GLY A 157 9.06 -10.69 -1.19
CA GLY A 157 9.05 -11.53 0.01
C GLY A 157 10.45 -11.78 0.54
N VAL A 158 10.85 -13.03 0.63
CA VAL A 158 12.18 -13.44 1.14
C VAL A 158 13.34 -13.06 0.21
N ASN A 159 13.06 -12.68 -1.03
CA ASN A 159 14.06 -12.33 -2.03
C ASN A 159 14.42 -10.84 -2.02
N GLY A 160 13.96 -10.10 -1.04
CA GLY A 160 14.27 -8.67 -0.91
C GLY A 160 13.21 -7.74 -1.49
N SER A 161 13.60 -6.50 -1.66
CA SER A 161 12.75 -5.47 -2.25
C SER A 161 13.58 -4.45 -3.04
N TYR A 162 12.92 -3.79 -3.98
CA TYR A 162 13.50 -2.77 -4.84
C TYR A 162 12.69 -1.48 -4.73
N VAL A 163 13.38 -0.35 -4.76
CA VAL A 163 12.75 0.96 -4.99
C VAL A 163 13.38 1.58 -6.22
N PHE A 164 12.57 1.80 -7.24
CA PHE A 164 12.95 2.43 -8.50
C PHE A 164 12.55 3.90 -8.46
N THR A 165 13.45 4.76 -8.86
CA THR A 165 13.20 6.16 -9.19
C THR A 165 13.71 6.44 -10.61
N PRO A 166 13.41 7.57 -11.24
CA PRO A 166 13.95 7.89 -12.56
C PRO A 166 15.49 7.90 -12.62
N GLY A 167 16.18 8.06 -11.49
CA GLY A 167 17.65 8.21 -11.44
C GLY A 167 18.40 7.06 -10.77
N GLU A 168 17.74 6.23 -9.98
CA GLU A 168 18.41 5.20 -9.19
C GLU A 168 17.53 3.99 -8.88
N ILE A 169 18.18 2.89 -8.54
CA ILE A 169 17.54 1.69 -7.96
C ILE A 169 18.17 1.44 -6.60
N SER A 170 17.33 1.32 -5.58
CA SER A 170 17.74 0.81 -4.27
C SER A 170 17.29 -0.64 -4.15
N PHE A 171 18.19 -1.54 -3.76
CA PHE A 171 17.90 -2.93 -3.43
C PHE A 171 18.28 -3.21 -1.98
N VAL A 172 17.39 -3.87 -1.25
CA VAL A 172 17.64 -4.32 0.12
C VAL A 172 17.18 -5.77 0.26
N GLU A 173 18.09 -6.62 0.73
CA GLU A 173 17.77 -8.01 1.04
C GLU A 173 16.80 -8.11 2.23
N THR A 174 15.90 -9.08 2.19
CA THR A 174 15.03 -9.35 3.35
C THR A 174 15.85 -10.02 4.45
N PRO A 175 15.89 -9.45 5.67
CA PRO A 175 16.58 -10.09 6.79
C PRO A 175 15.97 -11.45 7.13
N LYS A 176 16.83 -12.41 7.43
CA LYS A 176 16.36 -13.72 7.92
C LYS A 176 15.92 -13.57 9.37
N VAL A 177 14.64 -13.75 9.61
CA VAL A 177 14.03 -13.68 10.94
C VAL A 177 13.18 -14.92 11.19
N GLU A 178 12.95 -15.23 12.45
CA GLU A 178 11.95 -16.23 12.84
C GLU A 178 10.57 -15.61 12.69
N VAL A 179 9.79 -16.13 11.73
CA VAL A 179 8.48 -15.56 11.38
C VAL A 179 7.42 -16.11 12.31
N ALA A 180 6.75 -15.21 13.03
CA ALA A 180 5.57 -15.52 13.84
C ALA A 180 4.27 -15.28 13.03
N ASP A 181 4.22 -14.17 12.27
CA ASP A 181 3.08 -13.79 11.43
C ASP A 181 3.57 -12.89 10.28
N THR A 182 2.90 -12.92 9.13
CA THR A 182 3.22 -12.04 7.99
C THR A 182 2.19 -10.93 7.79
N VAL A 183 1.12 -10.91 8.59
CA VAL A 183 0.06 -9.90 8.51
C VAL A 183 0.62 -8.53 8.89
N GLY A 184 0.35 -7.53 8.04
CA GLY A 184 0.82 -6.16 8.25
C GLY A 184 2.26 -5.88 7.81
N ALA A 185 3.02 -6.88 7.35
CA ALA A 185 4.39 -6.67 6.86
C ALA A 185 4.46 -5.66 5.70
N GLY A 186 3.58 -5.82 4.70
CA GLY A 186 3.48 -4.89 3.57
C GLY A 186 3.03 -3.50 3.97
N ASP A 187 2.05 -3.42 4.87
CA ASP A 187 1.50 -2.14 5.34
C ASP A 187 2.51 -1.37 6.17
N SER A 188 3.22 -2.06 7.07
CA SER A 188 4.30 -1.47 7.87
C SER A 188 5.48 -1.01 7.04
N PHE A 189 5.84 -1.77 5.98
CA PHE A 189 6.83 -1.33 5.00
C PHE A 189 6.41 -0.02 4.35
N THR A 190 5.20 0.03 3.79
CA THR A 190 4.68 1.22 3.10
C THR A 190 4.63 2.42 4.02
N ALA A 191 4.08 2.26 5.22
CA ALA A 191 3.95 3.34 6.20
C ALA A 191 5.32 3.89 6.62
N THR A 192 6.28 3.00 6.91
CA THR A 192 7.63 3.40 7.31
C THR A 192 8.38 4.10 6.19
N PHE A 193 8.32 3.56 4.96
CA PHE A 193 8.97 4.16 3.81
C PHE A 193 8.48 5.58 3.57
N VAL A 194 7.17 5.76 3.52
CA VAL A 194 6.54 7.07 3.27
C VAL A 194 6.85 8.05 4.40
N ALA A 195 6.73 7.61 5.66
CA ALA A 195 7.08 8.46 6.81
C ALA A 195 8.54 8.93 6.75
N ALA A 196 9.46 8.05 6.41
CA ALA A 196 10.89 8.36 6.28
C ALA A 196 11.14 9.37 5.14
N VAL A 197 10.52 9.18 3.98
CA VAL A 197 10.61 10.12 2.84
C VAL A 197 10.04 11.49 3.20
N LEU A 198 8.87 11.55 3.87
CA LEU A 198 8.25 12.80 4.32
C LEU A 198 9.10 13.54 5.37
N LYS A 199 9.99 12.82 6.07
CA LYS A 199 10.98 13.36 7.02
C LYS A 199 12.31 13.74 6.35
N GLY A 200 12.38 13.66 5.02
CA GLY A 200 13.56 14.07 4.25
C GLY A 200 14.68 13.04 4.18
N LYS A 201 14.46 11.79 4.59
CA LYS A 201 15.45 10.72 4.39
C LYS A 201 15.61 10.43 2.90
N SER A 202 16.81 10.05 2.51
CA SER A 202 17.08 9.54 1.15
C SER A 202 16.28 8.26 0.88
N VAL A 203 16.06 7.94 -0.40
CA VAL A 203 15.38 6.71 -0.81
C VAL A 203 16.04 5.47 -0.22
N ALA A 204 17.37 5.41 -0.21
CA ALA A 204 18.12 4.29 0.32
C ALA A 204 17.92 4.12 1.85
N GLU A 205 17.94 5.22 2.61
CA GLU A 205 17.72 5.19 4.06
C GLU A 205 16.27 4.82 4.39
N ALA A 206 15.30 5.41 3.68
CA ALA A 206 13.88 5.09 3.85
C ALA A 206 13.59 3.62 3.52
N HIS A 207 14.19 3.10 2.45
CA HIS A 207 14.05 1.71 2.04
C HIS A 207 14.61 0.75 3.09
N LYS A 208 15.84 0.99 3.57
CA LYS A 208 16.46 0.17 4.61
C LYS A 208 15.61 0.12 5.87
N LEU A 209 15.14 1.29 6.34
CA LEU A 209 14.31 1.38 7.54
C LEU A 209 12.96 0.65 7.35
N ALA A 210 12.34 0.77 6.17
CA ALA A 210 11.10 0.07 5.84
C ALA A 210 11.26 -1.45 5.89
N VAL A 211 12.37 -1.97 5.38
CA VAL A 211 12.69 -3.41 5.44
C VAL A 211 12.93 -3.85 6.89
N GLU A 212 13.66 -3.07 7.69
CA GLU A 212 13.89 -3.39 9.11
C GLU A 212 12.59 -3.44 9.92
N VAL A 213 11.70 -2.46 9.73
CA VAL A 213 10.40 -2.42 10.42
C VAL A 213 9.51 -3.56 9.97
N SER A 214 9.41 -3.81 8.67
CA SER A 214 8.62 -4.92 8.13
C SER A 214 9.11 -6.28 8.63
N ALA A 215 10.42 -6.50 8.67
CA ALA A 215 11.01 -7.72 9.22
C ALA A 215 10.72 -7.87 10.72
N TYR A 216 10.79 -6.79 11.49
CA TYR A 216 10.40 -6.80 12.90
C TYR A 216 8.92 -7.17 13.07
N VAL A 217 8.01 -6.58 12.30
CA VAL A 217 6.58 -6.90 12.34
C VAL A 217 6.35 -8.39 12.10
N CYS A 218 7.06 -9.00 11.15
CA CYS A 218 6.99 -10.44 10.91
C CYS A 218 7.40 -11.32 12.10
N THR A 219 8.19 -10.81 13.05
CA THR A 219 8.58 -11.57 14.26
C THR A 219 7.53 -11.50 15.38
N GLN A 220 6.45 -10.73 15.18
CA GLN A 220 5.44 -10.49 16.20
C GLN A 220 4.09 -11.07 15.76
N ASN A 221 3.20 -11.29 16.72
CA ASN A 221 1.83 -11.68 16.43
C ASN A 221 0.97 -10.46 16.10
N GLY A 222 0.23 -10.52 15.00
CA GLY A 222 -0.71 -9.48 14.56
C GLY A 222 -0.04 -8.35 13.79
N ALA A 223 -0.88 -7.53 13.15
CA ALA A 223 -0.47 -6.55 12.15
C ALA A 223 0.15 -5.26 12.70
N MET A 224 -0.05 -4.95 13.98
CA MET A 224 0.33 -3.66 14.58
C MET A 224 1.02 -3.84 15.93
N PRO A 225 2.17 -4.51 15.98
CA PRO A 225 2.93 -4.63 17.22
C PRO A 225 3.53 -3.28 17.64
N GLU A 226 3.81 -3.11 18.92
CA GLU A 226 4.56 -1.94 19.38
C GLU A 226 5.99 -1.99 18.84
N LEU A 227 6.40 -0.93 18.13
CA LEU A 227 7.75 -0.84 17.60
C LEU A 227 8.76 -0.53 18.72
N PRO A 228 9.94 -1.18 18.75
CA PRO A 228 10.98 -0.87 19.71
C PRO A 228 11.50 0.57 19.53
N ALA A 229 11.96 1.18 20.62
CA ALA A 229 12.42 2.57 20.65
C ALA A 229 13.45 2.87 19.56
N ARG A 230 14.41 1.98 19.32
CA ARG A 230 15.44 2.12 18.29
C ARG A 230 14.89 2.32 16.87
N LEU A 231 13.71 1.73 16.54
CA LEU A 231 13.07 1.92 15.22
C LEU A 231 12.22 3.18 15.21
N ARG A 232 11.53 3.49 16.32
CA ARG A 232 10.74 4.72 16.44
C ARG A 232 11.62 5.97 16.38
N GLU A 233 12.75 5.98 17.05
CA GLU A 233 13.70 7.10 17.09
C GLU A 233 14.27 7.45 15.72
N GLN A 234 14.40 6.48 14.81
CA GLN A 234 14.84 6.74 13.45
C GLN A 234 13.79 7.50 12.61
N LEU A 235 12.53 7.51 13.05
CA LEU A 235 11.42 8.26 12.42
C LEU A 235 11.12 9.58 13.14
N VAL A 236 11.71 9.82 14.32
CA VAL A 236 11.58 11.11 15.02
C VAL A 236 12.65 12.05 14.45
N ASP A 237 12.28 13.31 14.20
CA ASP A 237 13.23 14.34 13.80
C ASP A 237 14.21 14.56 14.95
N ASN A 238 15.49 14.37 14.67
CA ASN A 238 16.53 15.02 15.46
C ASN A 238 16.51 16.48 14.99
N GLY A 239 15.64 17.28 15.61
CA GLY A 239 15.40 18.69 15.30
C GLY A 239 16.63 19.57 15.36
#